data_f0dd2fac82097eb8b7d9d78402616be9
#
_entry.id   f0dd2fac82097eb8b7d9d78402616be9
#
_cell.length_a   1.000
_cell.length_b   1.000
_cell.length_c   1.000
_cell.angle_alpha   90.00
_cell.angle_beta   90.00
_cell.angle_gamma   90.00
#
_symmetry.space_group_name_H-M   'P 1'
#
loop_
_entity.id
_entity.type
_entity.pdbx_description
1 polymer ?
#
loop_
_entity_poly.entity_id
_entity_poly.type
_entity_poly.pdbx_seq_one_letter_code
_entity_poly.pdbx_strand_id
1 'polypeptide(L)'
;MTKFFLLLGAAAIAAPAFAQTIPDPDASEVVVTATRAAQPLSEIGQAVTVIDRAEIERRQTTVVSDLLATTPGVTVTRNGTIGALTSVRIRGAEADQTLVVIDGVRVNDPSSTGGGFNFGNLLSSSVERIEVLRGPNSVPWGSQAIGGVVNIITAAPTQGIQARANAEYGYADSVFASAGVSGKSGPVSGSLTGGYLRTDGISSAASGTERDGYRQYGATGRVGVEFAPRIGLDLRGYFADSRVEIDGFPAPDYVLADTPEYSKTREAYGYAGLHANFADGRINNRVAFTIADINRDNYDPSFGSDPTFIGRGRSERYEYQGDFRPLDQVRVVAGVERENSRFNDGFTFADTGITSVYGQLIVKPLDILTITGGVRNDDHDDFGSHTTFGANAALALRTGTTIRASYGEGFKAPTLYQLFSDYGNRGLDPETARNFDVGVEQAFLANRVRAGVTYFNRRTRNQIDFRDCSPAEQTNAGSICVDRPFGVYDNIARAEADGVEFTLALRPVDALTLTANYSYIDTENRSIGSDFGNDLARRPKQTASVDADYRFAFGLSVGGTVTMVGDSFDDAANTVRLDGYALAGVRAEMPITDRIALYGRVDNLTDSRYETIAGYGNYGRAAYGGVRLRLK
;
A
#
# COMPACT_ATOMS: atom_id res chain seq x y z
N MET A 1 -41.93 1.29 18.83
CA MET A 1 -41.56 1.53 20.24
C MET A 1 -41.56 0.19 20.95
N THR A 2 -40.42 -0.42 21.20
CA THR A 2 -40.27 -1.48 22.20
C THR A 2 -38.79 -1.56 22.56
N LYS A 3 -38.47 -1.14 23.78
CA LYS A 3 -37.13 -1.09 24.36
C LYS A 3 -36.74 -2.49 24.81
N PHE A 4 -35.58 -3.01 24.37
CA PHE A 4 -34.91 -4.15 25.01
C PHE A 4 -33.71 -3.64 25.79
N PHE A 5 -33.77 -3.72 27.12
CA PHE A 5 -32.65 -3.60 28.04
C PHE A 5 -32.08 -4.99 28.28
N LEU A 6 -30.79 -5.19 27.96
CA LEU A 6 -30.03 -6.37 28.39
C LEU A 6 -29.13 -5.98 29.56
N LEU A 7 -29.44 -6.50 30.74
CA LEU A 7 -28.59 -6.49 31.93
C LEU A 7 -27.51 -7.57 31.79
N LEU A 8 -26.25 -7.18 31.77
CA LEU A 8 -25.11 -8.09 31.96
C LEU A 8 -24.69 -8.07 33.43
N GLY A 9 -24.94 -9.18 34.13
CA GLY A 9 -24.45 -9.42 35.49
C GLY A 9 -22.95 -9.77 35.48
N ALA A 10 -22.18 -9.06 36.29
CA ALA A 10 -20.76 -9.31 36.50
C ALA A 10 -20.57 -10.41 37.57
N ALA A 11 -19.93 -11.53 37.16
CA ALA A 11 -19.36 -12.50 38.10
C ALA A 11 -17.83 -12.37 38.06
N ALA A 12 -17.25 -11.87 39.14
CA ALA A 12 -15.80 -11.80 39.33
C ALA A 12 -15.29 -13.14 39.84
N ILE A 13 -14.44 -13.82 39.02
CA ILE A 13 -13.62 -14.95 39.48
C ILE A 13 -12.17 -14.50 39.36
N ALA A 14 -11.48 -14.35 40.51
CA ALA A 14 -10.07 -14.02 40.59
C ALA A 14 -9.23 -15.27 40.33
N ALA A 15 -8.38 -15.25 39.29
CA ALA A 15 -7.31 -16.21 39.07
C ALA A 15 -5.96 -15.47 38.93
N PRO A 16 -4.83 -16.08 39.35
CA PRO A 16 -3.54 -15.37 39.40
C PRO A 16 -3.05 -15.01 38.02
N ALA A 17 -2.80 -13.72 37.80
CA ALA A 17 -2.27 -13.17 36.58
C ALA A 17 -0.75 -13.44 36.49
N PHE A 18 -0.34 -14.25 35.54
CA PHE A 18 1.02 -14.13 34.99
C PHE A 18 1.01 -12.91 34.08
N ALA A 19 1.44 -11.78 34.60
CA ALA A 19 1.64 -10.57 33.83
C ALA A 19 2.83 -10.78 32.88
N GLN A 20 2.56 -11.19 31.65
CA GLN A 20 3.47 -10.87 30.55
C GLN A 20 3.28 -9.37 30.30
N THR A 21 4.29 -8.59 30.60
CA THR A 21 4.40 -7.19 30.20
C THR A 21 4.31 -7.15 28.66
N ILE A 22 3.15 -6.76 28.16
CA ILE A 22 3.00 -6.39 26.74
C ILE A 22 3.85 -5.12 26.59
N PRO A 23 4.84 -5.10 25.65
CA PRO A 23 5.61 -3.89 25.42
C PRO A 23 4.67 -2.72 25.16
N ASP A 24 4.98 -1.56 25.73
CA ASP A 24 4.31 -0.31 25.38
C ASP A 24 4.54 -0.05 23.88
N PRO A 25 3.51 -0.03 23.03
CA PRO A 25 3.69 0.11 21.58
C PRO A 25 4.27 1.45 21.17
N ASP A 26 4.41 2.40 22.07
CA ASP A 26 4.61 3.80 21.73
C ASP A 26 5.96 4.41 22.05
N ALA A 27 6.74 3.83 22.95
CA ALA A 27 7.99 4.47 23.35
C ALA A 27 9.14 4.22 22.37
N SER A 28 8.98 3.31 21.38
CA SER A 28 10.08 2.91 20.49
C SER A 28 9.66 2.52 19.06
N GLU A 29 8.47 2.85 18.60
CA GLU A 29 8.10 2.55 17.21
C GLU A 29 8.90 3.42 16.26
N VAL A 30 9.87 2.79 15.59
CA VAL A 30 10.78 3.44 14.63
C VAL A 30 10.23 3.24 13.23
N VAL A 31 10.04 4.34 12.50
CA VAL A 31 9.54 4.39 11.12
C VAL A 31 10.69 4.81 10.20
N VAL A 32 10.83 4.15 9.07
CA VAL A 32 11.87 4.43 8.08
C VAL A 32 11.33 5.25 6.90
N THR A 33 10.03 5.17 6.65
CA THR A 33 9.39 5.71 5.43
C THR A 33 9.49 7.22 5.31
N ALA A 34 9.36 7.96 6.41
CA ALA A 34 9.23 9.42 6.34
C ALA A 34 10.46 10.14 5.79
N THR A 35 11.66 9.67 6.15
CA THR A 35 12.92 10.32 5.75
C THR A 35 13.96 9.37 5.16
N ARG A 36 13.58 8.09 4.91
CA ARG A 36 14.50 6.99 4.56
C ARG A 36 15.59 6.74 5.62
N ALA A 37 15.37 7.24 6.81
CA ALA A 37 16.22 7.07 7.96
C ALA A 37 15.36 6.82 9.21
N ALA A 38 15.76 5.90 10.05
CA ALA A 38 15.00 5.49 11.23
C ALA A 38 14.75 6.66 12.18
N GLN A 39 13.48 6.91 12.51
CA GLN A 39 13.00 7.95 13.44
C GLN A 39 11.87 7.41 14.32
N PRO A 40 11.75 7.84 15.58
CA PRO A 40 10.56 7.60 16.39
C PRO A 40 9.31 8.21 15.73
N LEU A 41 8.18 7.51 15.79
CA LEU A 41 6.91 8.00 15.24
C LEU A 41 6.48 9.35 15.83
N SER A 42 6.80 9.60 17.09
CA SER A 42 6.52 10.87 17.78
C SER A 42 7.30 12.08 17.23
N GLU A 43 8.35 11.84 16.44
CA GLU A 43 9.20 12.89 15.84
C GLU A 43 8.85 13.18 14.38
N ILE A 44 7.85 12.48 13.83
CA ILE A 44 7.43 12.61 12.43
C ILE A 44 6.22 13.52 12.35
N GLY A 45 6.34 14.61 11.57
CA GLY A 45 5.27 15.60 11.40
C GLY A 45 4.20 15.21 10.37
N GLN A 46 4.42 14.15 9.59
CA GLN A 46 3.47 13.62 8.61
C GLN A 46 2.53 12.58 9.25
N ALA A 47 1.38 12.35 8.61
CA ALA A 47 0.46 11.30 9.03
C ALA A 47 0.98 9.92 8.59
N VAL A 48 1.35 9.08 9.53
CA VAL A 48 1.86 7.72 9.30
C VAL A 48 0.97 6.70 10.00
N THR A 49 0.69 5.59 9.33
CA THR A 49 0.08 4.39 9.94
C THR A 49 1.07 3.23 9.82
N VAL A 50 1.24 2.51 10.90
CA VAL A 50 2.07 1.31 10.95
C VAL A 50 1.19 0.12 11.27
N ILE A 51 1.28 -0.92 10.44
CA ILE A 51 0.62 -2.22 10.64
C ILE A 51 1.74 -3.22 10.89
N ASP A 52 1.84 -3.71 12.11
CA ASP A 52 2.88 -4.64 12.51
C ASP A 52 2.50 -6.11 12.27
N ARG A 53 3.45 -7.02 12.48
CA ARG A 53 3.23 -8.46 12.32
C ARG A 53 2.14 -8.99 13.24
N ALA A 54 2.03 -8.50 14.46
CA ALA A 54 1.03 -8.96 15.43
C ALA A 54 -0.38 -8.59 14.94
N GLU A 55 -0.55 -7.42 14.36
CA GLU A 55 -1.81 -6.98 13.75
C GLU A 55 -2.14 -7.80 12.49
N ILE A 56 -1.16 -8.03 11.60
CA ILE A 56 -1.35 -8.86 10.39
C ILE A 56 -1.81 -10.27 10.79
N GLU A 57 -1.16 -10.89 11.76
CA GLU A 57 -1.54 -12.23 12.26
C GLU A 57 -2.90 -12.25 12.94
N ARG A 58 -3.22 -11.21 13.73
CA ARG A 58 -4.50 -11.07 14.42
C ARG A 58 -5.66 -10.92 13.44
N ARG A 59 -5.48 -10.15 12.36
CA ARG A 59 -6.51 -9.94 11.33
C ARG A 59 -6.70 -11.15 10.42
N GLN A 60 -5.77 -12.09 10.39
CA GLN A 60 -5.83 -13.33 9.60
C GLN A 60 -6.02 -13.09 8.10
N THR A 61 -5.61 -11.93 7.59
CA THR A 61 -5.79 -11.52 6.19
C THR A 61 -4.71 -12.13 5.30
N THR A 62 -5.07 -12.66 4.14
CA THR A 62 -4.14 -13.31 3.20
C THR A 62 -3.51 -12.36 2.19
N VAL A 63 -4.19 -11.26 1.84
CA VAL A 63 -3.70 -10.25 0.88
C VAL A 63 -3.51 -8.89 1.56
N VAL A 64 -2.48 -8.17 1.15
CA VAL A 64 -2.10 -6.88 1.78
C VAL A 64 -3.12 -5.78 1.53
N SER A 65 -3.79 -5.77 0.36
CA SER A 65 -4.82 -4.77 0.05
C SER A 65 -5.95 -4.71 1.08
N ASP A 66 -6.36 -5.87 1.63
CA ASP A 66 -7.45 -5.93 2.60
C ASP A 66 -7.03 -5.37 3.98
N LEU A 67 -5.73 -5.44 4.33
CA LEU A 67 -5.18 -4.74 5.49
C LEU A 67 -5.20 -3.22 5.27
N LEU A 68 -4.81 -2.78 4.08
CA LEU A 68 -4.75 -1.36 3.72
C LEU A 68 -6.14 -0.72 3.68
N ALA A 69 -7.19 -1.47 3.30
CA ALA A 69 -8.56 -0.98 3.25
C ALA A 69 -9.10 -0.45 4.60
N THR A 70 -8.47 -0.84 5.72
CA THR A 70 -8.83 -0.36 7.06
C THR A 70 -7.93 0.79 7.54
N THR A 71 -7.05 1.33 6.68
CA THR A 71 -6.18 2.46 7.00
C THR A 71 -6.91 3.78 6.73
N PRO A 72 -6.82 4.80 7.61
CA PRO A 72 -7.43 6.10 7.37
C PRO A 72 -7.00 6.70 6.03
N GLY A 73 -7.94 7.27 5.28
CA GLY A 73 -7.68 7.93 4.01
C GLY A 73 -7.28 7.00 2.85
N VAL A 74 -7.41 5.69 3.02
CA VAL A 74 -7.10 4.69 1.99
C VAL A 74 -8.38 4.10 1.43
N THR A 75 -8.46 4.01 0.10
CA THR A 75 -9.51 3.29 -0.63
C THR A 75 -8.91 2.22 -1.52
N VAL A 76 -9.60 1.08 -1.62
CA VAL A 76 -9.18 -0.07 -2.42
C VAL A 76 -10.25 -0.42 -3.43
N THR A 77 -9.86 -0.60 -4.68
CA THR A 77 -10.75 -1.12 -5.74
C THR A 77 -10.16 -2.38 -6.35
N ARG A 78 -11.01 -3.35 -6.67
CA ARG A 78 -10.60 -4.65 -7.22
C ARG A 78 -11.51 -5.05 -8.39
N ASN A 79 -10.92 -5.54 -9.46
CA ASN A 79 -11.61 -6.02 -10.66
C ASN A 79 -12.03 -7.50 -10.50
N GLY A 80 -12.90 -7.81 -9.52
CA GLY A 80 -13.42 -9.17 -9.34
C GLY A 80 -12.64 -10.01 -8.33
N THR A 81 -12.12 -11.17 -8.75
CA THR A 81 -11.51 -12.18 -7.89
C THR A 81 -10.20 -11.74 -7.22
N ILE A 82 -9.74 -12.47 -6.20
CA ILE A 82 -8.38 -12.29 -5.64
C ILE A 82 -7.35 -12.53 -6.76
N GLY A 83 -6.32 -11.70 -6.80
CA GLY A 83 -5.28 -11.72 -7.84
C GLY A 83 -5.56 -10.82 -9.04
N ALA A 84 -6.82 -10.44 -9.27
CA ALA A 84 -7.17 -9.45 -10.28
C ALA A 84 -6.59 -8.06 -9.94
N LEU A 85 -6.61 -7.15 -10.91
CA LEU A 85 -6.10 -5.79 -10.73
C LEU A 85 -6.71 -5.15 -9.49
N THR A 86 -5.86 -4.82 -8.52
CA THR A 86 -6.25 -4.22 -7.25
C THR A 86 -5.48 -2.94 -7.04
N SER A 87 -6.19 -1.84 -6.98
CA SER A 87 -5.65 -0.48 -6.84
C SER A 87 -5.82 0.04 -5.42
N VAL A 88 -4.79 0.71 -4.91
CA VAL A 88 -4.81 1.39 -3.61
C VAL A 88 -4.61 2.89 -3.83
N ARG A 89 -5.54 3.68 -3.34
CA ARG A 89 -5.54 5.14 -3.43
C ARG A 89 -5.43 5.75 -2.06
N ILE A 90 -4.59 6.76 -1.91
CA ILE A 90 -4.38 7.47 -0.65
C ILE A 90 -4.94 8.89 -0.79
N ARG A 91 -5.89 9.28 0.09
CA ARG A 91 -6.50 10.62 0.13
C ARG A 91 -7.02 11.11 -1.22
N GLY A 92 -7.72 10.23 -1.93
CA GLY A 92 -8.30 10.53 -3.24
C GLY A 92 -7.28 10.69 -4.39
N ALA A 93 -5.99 10.39 -4.19
CA ALA A 93 -5.00 10.35 -5.26
C ALA A 93 -5.28 9.21 -6.25
N GLU A 94 -4.70 9.25 -7.46
CA GLU A 94 -4.71 8.11 -8.35
C GLU A 94 -3.89 6.94 -7.78
N ALA A 95 -4.21 5.72 -8.22
CA ALA A 95 -3.49 4.53 -7.76
C ALA A 95 -2.00 4.58 -8.13
N ASP A 96 -1.69 5.16 -9.27
CA ASP A 96 -0.34 5.33 -9.81
C ASP A 96 0.45 6.51 -9.18
N GLN A 97 -0.25 7.33 -8.39
CA GLN A 97 0.33 8.37 -7.52
C GLN A 97 0.69 7.83 -6.12
N THR A 98 0.49 6.52 -5.88
CA THR A 98 0.91 5.81 -4.67
C THR A 98 2.20 5.06 -4.95
N LEU A 99 3.29 5.49 -4.34
CA LEU A 99 4.56 4.79 -4.44
C LEU A 99 4.56 3.55 -3.54
N VAL A 100 4.93 2.40 -4.09
CA VAL A 100 5.08 1.16 -3.33
C VAL A 100 6.55 0.77 -3.25
N VAL A 101 6.99 0.46 -2.04
CA VAL A 101 8.36 0.03 -1.75
C VAL A 101 8.32 -1.30 -1.01
N ILE A 102 9.04 -2.30 -1.51
CA ILE A 102 9.21 -3.59 -0.84
C ILE A 102 10.69 -3.76 -0.51
N ASP A 103 11.03 -3.80 0.77
CA ASP A 103 12.41 -3.96 1.26
C ASP A 103 13.43 -2.97 0.66
N GLY A 104 12.99 -1.75 0.34
CA GLY A 104 13.81 -0.70 -0.25
C GLY A 104 13.81 -0.66 -1.78
N VAL A 105 13.16 -1.60 -2.45
CA VAL A 105 12.97 -1.60 -3.91
C VAL A 105 11.67 -0.89 -4.24
N ARG A 106 11.67 0.10 -5.14
CA ARG A 106 10.46 0.66 -5.74
C ARG A 106 9.90 -0.36 -6.74
N VAL A 107 8.62 -0.69 -6.60
CA VAL A 107 7.99 -1.78 -7.36
C VAL A 107 6.84 -1.31 -8.25
N ASN A 108 6.75 -0.01 -8.48
CA ASN A 108 5.83 0.54 -9.47
C ASN A 108 6.22 0.07 -10.87
N ASP A 109 5.23 -0.36 -11.67
CA ASP A 109 5.44 -1.03 -12.97
C ASP A 109 5.49 -0.02 -14.12
N PRO A 110 6.66 0.22 -14.77
CA PRO A 110 6.75 1.15 -15.89
C PRO A 110 6.01 0.67 -17.16
N SER A 111 5.57 -0.60 -17.20
CA SER A 111 4.79 -1.16 -18.30
C SER A 111 3.28 -1.15 -18.04
N SER A 112 2.84 -0.72 -16.87
CA SER A 112 1.41 -0.56 -16.60
C SER A 112 0.90 0.79 -17.08
N THR A 113 -0.41 0.90 -17.28
CA THR A 113 -1.08 2.07 -17.86
C THR A 113 -0.73 3.38 -17.15
N GLY A 114 -0.71 3.39 -15.82
CA GLY A 114 -0.34 4.58 -15.03
C GLY A 114 0.98 4.43 -14.27
N GLY A 115 1.65 3.27 -14.34
CA GLY A 115 2.83 2.99 -13.53
C GLY A 115 2.50 2.59 -12.09
N GLY A 116 1.24 2.27 -11.80
CA GLY A 116 0.80 1.82 -10.49
C GLY A 116 1.23 0.39 -10.17
N PHE A 117 1.23 0.04 -8.89
CA PHE A 117 1.47 -1.32 -8.42
C PHE A 117 0.15 -2.10 -8.29
N ASN A 118 0.12 -3.34 -8.77
CA ASN A 118 -1.02 -4.24 -8.58
C ASN A 118 -0.95 -4.94 -7.21
N PHE A 119 -1.74 -4.49 -6.25
CA PHE A 119 -1.80 -5.08 -4.91
C PHE A 119 -2.48 -6.46 -4.86
N GLY A 120 -3.13 -6.89 -5.93
CA GLY A 120 -3.77 -8.21 -6.03
C GLY A 120 -2.80 -9.38 -5.88
N ASN A 121 -1.54 -9.18 -6.24
CA ASN A 121 -0.48 -10.18 -6.16
C ASN A 121 0.32 -10.17 -4.85
N LEU A 122 0.02 -9.28 -3.90
CA LEU A 122 0.83 -9.14 -2.70
C LEU A 122 0.23 -9.89 -1.51
N LEU A 123 0.80 -11.06 -1.21
CA LEU A 123 0.41 -11.90 -0.07
C LEU A 123 1.01 -11.38 1.24
N SER A 124 0.24 -11.48 2.33
CA SER A 124 0.64 -11.05 3.68
C SER A 124 1.66 -11.97 4.36
N SER A 125 1.89 -13.18 3.83
CA SER A 125 2.68 -14.24 4.48
C SER A 125 4.12 -13.84 4.80
N SER A 126 4.75 -13.07 3.91
CA SER A 126 6.14 -12.62 4.07
C SER A 126 6.27 -11.25 4.74
N VAL A 127 5.17 -10.57 4.97
CA VAL A 127 5.17 -9.18 5.48
C VAL A 127 5.34 -9.18 6.99
N GLU A 128 6.32 -8.43 7.47
CA GLU A 128 6.56 -8.18 8.91
C GLU A 128 5.94 -6.86 9.36
N ARG A 129 5.96 -5.84 8.48
CA ARG A 129 5.44 -4.53 8.77
C ARG A 129 5.05 -3.78 7.49
N ILE A 130 3.99 -2.98 7.58
CA ILE A 130 3.58 -2.05 6.53
C ILE A 130 3.60 -0.65 7.15
N GLU A 131 4.25 0.29 6.49
CA GLU A 131 4.23 1.70 6.85
C GLU A 131 3.51 2.47 5.74
N VAL A 132 2.41 3.14 6.06
CA VAL A 132 1.63 3.96 5.13
C VAL A 132 1.84 5.42 5.47
N LEU A 133 2.55 6.13 4.62
CA LEU A 133 2.77 7.56 4.72
C LEU A 133 1.80 8.28 3.79
N ARG A 134 0.97 9.16 4.35
CA ARG A 134 -0.07 9.86 3.60
C ARG A 134 0.38 11.28 3.23
N GLY A 135 0.09 11.67 1.99
CA GLY A 135 0.50 12.94 1.38
C GLY A 135 1.84 12.86 0.64
N PRO A 136 2.18 13.88 -0.16
CA PRO A 136 3.39 13.90 -0.97
C PRO A 136 4.66 13.73 -0.15
N ASN A 137 5.52 12.87 -0.61
CA ASN A 137 6.82 12.59 0.01
C ASN A 137 7.93 12.45 -1.03
N SER A 138 7.90 13.32 -2.04
CA SER A 138 8.85 13.25 -3.16
C SER A 138 10.29 13.59 -2.77
N VAL A 139 10.52 14.38 -1.71
CA VAL A 139 11.89 14.69 -1.27
C VAL A 139 12.71 13.43 -0.98
N PRO A 140 12.31 12.51 -0.09
CA PRO A 140 13.05 11.27 0.10
C PRO A 140 12.80 10.22 -0.98
N TRP A 141 11.63 10.20 -1.62
CA TRP A 141 11.22 9.06 -2.45
C TRP A 141 11.15 9.35 -3.96
N GLY A 142 11.16 10.63 -4.38
CA GLY A 142 11.14 11.06 -5.79
C GLY A 142 9.79 10.91 -6.46
N SER A 143 9.81 10.68 -7.77
CA SER A 143 8.63 10.54 -8.62
C SER A 143 7.65 9.49 -8.10
N GLN A 144 6.33 9.68 -8.37
CA GLN A 144 5.20 8.84 -7.97
C GLN A 144 4.75 8.96 -6.50
N ALA A 145 5.56 9.53 -5.58
CA ALA A 145 5.17 9.72 -4.19
C ALA A 145 4.27 10.97 -4.00
N ILE A 146 3.23 11.12 -4.82
CA ILE A 146 2.28 12.25 -4.81
C ILE A 146 1.17 12.03 -3.78
N GLY A 147 0.49 10.88 -3.85
CA GLY A 147 -0.60 10.52 -2.93
C GLY A 147 -0.07 10.04 -1.59
N GLY A 148 1.02 9.31 -1.62
CA GLY A 148 1.67 8.74 -0.44
C GLY A 148 2.66 7.64 -0.78
N VAL A 149 3.15 6.97 0.27
CA VAL A 149 4.08 5.84 0.16
C VAL A 149 3.55 4.67 0.98
N VAL A 150 3.50 3.48 0.39
CA VAL A 150 3.27 2.21 1.08
C VAL A 150 4.61 1.47 1.12
N ASN A 151 5.23 1.41 2.29
CA ASN A 151 6.51 0.72 2.49
C ASN A 151 6.27 -0.62 3.19
N ILE A 152 6.63 -1.69 2.51
CA ILE A 152 6.45 -3.07 2.94
C ILE A 152 7.79 -3.63 3.34
N ILE A 153 7.89 -4.10 4.57
CA ILE A 153 9.08 -4.67 5.15
C ILE A 153 8.81 -6.15 5.38
N THR A 154 9.60 -7.01 4.73
CA THR A 154 9.47 -8.45 4.90
C THR A 154 10.18 -8.93 6.16
N ALA A 155 9.98 -10.21 6.52
CA ALA A 155 10.50 -10.81 7.74
C ALA A 155 12.01 -10.56 7.90
N ALA A 156 12.37 -9.88 8.98
CA ALA A 156 13.75 -9.60 9.32
C ALA A 156 14.38 -10.79 10.09
N PRO A 157 15.69 -10.99 9.99
CA PRO A 157 16.41 -11.98 10.79
C PRO A 157 16.26 -11.72 12.28
N THR A 158 15.96 -12.75 13.05
CA THR A 158 15.79 -12.72 14.51
C THR A 158 17.02 -13.27 15.24
N GLN A 159 17.18 -12.95 16.52
CA GLN A 159 18.17 -13.61 17.37
C GLN A 159 17.78 -15.08 17.57
N GLY A 160 18.71 -16.00 17.34
CA GLY A 160 18.45 -17.43 17.31
C GLY A 160 17.69 -17.87 16.05
N ILE A 161 17.43 -19.14 15.91
CA ILE A 161 16.67 -19.70 14.78
C ILE A 161 15.20 -19.74 15.17
N GLN A 162 14.35 -19.13 14.34
CA GLN A 162 12.90 -19.18 14.46
C GLN A 162 12.30 -19.70 13.15
N ALA A 163 11.26 -20.53 13.26
CA ALA A 163 10.51 -20.98 12.10
C ALA A 163 9.01 -20.79 12.34
N ARG A 164 8.30 -20.44 11.29
CA ARG A 164 6.85 -20.24 11.29
C ARG A 164 6.26 -20.98 10.10
N ALA A 165 5.06 -21.54 10.27
CA ALA A 165 4.30 -22.07 9.16
C ALA A 165 2.81 -21.78 9.38
N ASN A 166 2.07 -21.66 8.29
CA ASN A 166 0.64 -21.45 8.27
C ASN A 166 0.02 -22.29 7.18
N ALA A 167 -1.14 -22.90 7.45
CA ALA A 167 -1.95 -23.58 6.45
C ALA A 167 -3.42 -23.26 6.71
N GLU A 168 -4.15 -22.87 5.67
CA GLU A 168 -5.56 -22.46 5.71
C GLU A 168 -6.29 -23.07 4.54
N TYR A 169 -7.55 -23.46 4.78
CA TYR A 169 -8.50 -23.92 3.77
C TYR A 169 -9.85 -23.23 3.97
N GLY A 170 -10.56 -22.98 2.89
CA GLY A 170 -11.87 -22.33 3.00
C GLY A 170 -12.63 -22.14 1.72
N TYR A 171 -13.46 -21.10 1.70
CA TYR A 171 -14.39 -20.76 0.63
C TYR A 171 -13.74 -20.83 -0.75
N ALA A 172 -14.51 -21.32 -1.75
CA ALA A 172 -14.08 -21.49 -3.15
C ALA A 172 -12.81 -22.37 -3.28
N ASP A 173 -12.75 -23.46 -2.50
CA ASP A 173 -11.60 -24.38 -2.44
C ASP A 173 -10.25 -23.67 -2.25
N SER A 174 -10.29 -22.54 -1.53
CA SER A 174 -9.08 -21.75 -1.25
C SER A 174 -8.12 -22.53 -0.36
N VAL A 175 -6.88 -22.61 -0.78
CA VAL A 175 -5.74 -23.13 -0.02
C VAL A 175 -4.70 -22.04 0.10
N PHE A 176 -4.36 -21.67 1.32
CA PHE A 176 -3.24 -20.79 1.61
C PHE A 176 -2.23 -21.51 2.50
N ALA A 177 -0.98 -21.56 2.08
CA ALA A 177 0.10 -22.14 2.85
C ALA A 177 1.33 -21.22 2.82
N SER A 178 2.00 -21.10 3.95
CA SER A 178 3.26 -20.39 4.02
C SER A 178 4.20 -21.00 5.06
N ALA A 179 5.51 -20.89 4.80
CA ALA A 179 6.53 -21.30 5.75
C ALA A 179 7.71 -20.33 5.67
N GLY A 180 8.31 -20.03 6.82
CA GLY A 180 9.45 -19.16 6.90
C GLY A 180 10.40 -19.57 8.02
N VAL A 181 11.68 -19.28 7.80
CA VAL A 181 12.76 -19.44 8.78
C VAL A 181 13.58 -18.17 8.83
N SER A 182 13.99 -17.77 10.01
CA SER A 182 14.88 -16.64 10.22
C SER A 182 15.88 -16.92 11.32
N GLY A 183 17.03 -16.27 11.28
CA GLY A 183 18.03 -16.44 12.32
C GLY A 183 19.26 -15.57 12.13
N LYS A 184 20.04 -15.44 13.22
CA LYS A 184 21.35 -14.78 13.24
C LYS A 184 22.36 -15.65 13.98
N SER A 185 23.51 -15.85 13.38
CA SER A 185 24.63 -16.57 13.97
C SER A 185 25.94 -15.88 13.61
N GLY A 186 26.63 -15.35 14.65
CA GLY A 186 27.84 -14.56 14.43
C GLY A 186 27.60 -13.35 13.51
N PRO A 187 28.44 -13.18 12.47
CA PRO A 187 28.34 -12.06 11.56
C PRO A 187 27.24 -12.24 10.48
N VAL A 188 26.62 -13.41 10.38
CA VAL A 188 25.63 -13.73 9.34
C VAL A 188 24.24 -13.73 9.93
N SER A 189 23.32 -13.09 9.22
CA SER A 189 21.89 -13.10 9.51
C SER A 189 21.10 -13.43 8.24
N GLY A 190 19.97 -14.11 8.38
CA GLY A 190 19.15 -14.44 7.22
C GLY A 190 17.70 -14.73 7.56
N SER A 191 16.83 -14.56 6.58
CA SER A 191 15.45 -15.00 6.60
C SER A 191 15.05 -15.50 5.22
N LEU A 192 14.17 -16.48 5.18
CA LEU A 192 13.54 -17.00 3.96
C LEU A 192 12.09 -17.32 4.29
N THR A 193 11.16 -16.83 3.46
CA THR A 193 9.74 -17.15 3.57
C THR A 193 9.21 -17.52 2.20
N GLY A 194 8.47 -18.64 2.10
CA GLY A 194 7.73 -19.05 0.91
C GLY A 194 6.23 -19.04 1.18
N GLY A 195 5.43 -18.77 0.16
CA GLY A 195 3.98 -18.76 0.23
C GLY A 195 3.33 -19.33 -1.02
N TYR A 196 2.15 -19.91 -0.86
CA TYR A 196 1.29 -20.42 -1.91
C TYR A 196 -0.15 -20.06 -1.61
N LEU A 197 -0.86 -19.55 -2.60
CA LEU A 197 -2.31 -19.33 -2.57
C LEU A 197 -2.94 -19.92 -3.84
N ARG A 198 -4.01 -20.67 -3.67
CA ARG A 198 -4.91 -21.09 -4.74
C ARG A 198 -6.35 -20.88 -4.28
N THR A 199 -7.20 -20.42 -5.16
CA THR A 199 -8.66 -20.35 -4.97
C THR A 199 -9.34 -20.57 -6.31
N ASP A 200 -10.52 -21.17 -6.30
CA ASP A 200 -11.37 -21.24 -7.50
C ASP A 200 -12.10 -19.90 -7.75
N GLY A 201 -12.01 -18.94 -6.80
CA GLY A 201 -12.48 -17.58 -6.97
C GLY A 201 -14.00 -17.42 -7.05
N ILE A 202 -14.38 -16.33 -7.67
CA ILE A 202 -15.75 -15.93 -8.02
C ILE A 202 -15.71 -15.44 -9.48
N SER A 203 -16.85 -15.31 -10.15
CA SER A 203 -16.88 -14.59 -11.44
C SER A 203 -16.47 -13.13 -11.23
N SER A 204 -15.56 -12.64 -12.06
CA SER A 204 -15.16 -11.22 -12.07
C SER A 204 -16.27 -10.34 -12.61
N ALA A 205 -17.07 -10.82 -13.57
CA ALA A 205 -18.31 -10.16 -13.98
C ALA A 205 -19.40 -10.39 -12.92
N ALA A 206 -20.00 -9.31 -12.40
CA ALA A 206 -21.07 -9.42 -11.40
C ALA A 206 -22.31 -10.15 -11.92
N SER A 207 -22.55 -10.15 -13.23
CA SER A 207 -23.61 -10.87 -13.93
C SER A 207 -23.21 -12.29 -14.33
N GLY A 208 -21.94 -12.65 -14.20
CA GLY A 208 -21.38 -13.92 -14.59
C GLY A 208 -21.69 -15.07 -13.63
N THR A 209 -21.39 -16.29 -14.05
CA THR A 209 -21.67 -17.51 -13.30
C THR A 209 -20.47 -18.45 -13.21
N GLU A 210 -19.47 -18.27 -14.06
CA GLU A 210 -18.22 -19.01 -13.96
C GLU A 210 -17.38 -18.56 -12.76
N ARG A 211 -16.28 -19.23 -12.51
CA ARG A 211 -15.37 -18.87 -11.43
C ARG A 211 -14.02 -18.53 -12.01
N ASP A 212 -13.55 -17.34 -11.67
CA ASP A 212 -12.23 -16.87 -12.03
C ASP A 212 -11.23 -17.26 -10.95
N GLY A 213 -10.52 -18.33 -11.21
CA GLY A 213 -9.55 -18.86 -10.28
C GLY A 213 -8.27 -18.02 -10.19
N TYR A 214 -7.61 -18.14 -9.05
CA TYR A 214 -6.30 -17.56 -8.83
C TYR A 214 -5.31 -18.56 -8.27
N ARG A 215 -4.07 -18.47 -8.72
CA ARG A 215 -2.95 -19.23 -8.16
C ARG A 215 -1.70 -18.38 -8.14
N GLN A 216 -1.03 -18.36 -6.99
CA GLN A 216 0.28 -17.72 -6.83
C GLN A 216 1.20 -18.59 -5.98
N TYR A 217 2.48 -18.59 -6.32
CA TYR A 217 3.55 -18.99 -5.42
C TYR A 217 4.63 -17.91 -5.41
N GLY A 218 5.26 -17.72 -4.25
CA GLY A 218 6.27 -16.71 -4.11
C GLY A 218 7.21 -16.97 -2.95
N ALA A 219 8.30 -16.24 -2.94
CA ALA A 219 9.29 -16.30 -1.88
C ALA A 219 9.93 -14.94 -1.65
N THR A 220 10.30 -14.69 -0.40
CA THR A 220 11.14 -13.54 0.01
C THR A 220 12.35 -14.05 0.77
N GLY A 221 13.49 -13.41 0.57
CA GLY A 221 14.70 -13.75 1.27
C GLY A 221 15.54 -12.54 1.62
N ARG A 222 16.23 -12.62 2.75
CA ARG A 222 17.22 -11.61 3.20
C ARG A 222 18.47 -12.30 3.71
N VAL A 223 19.62 -11.73 3.39
CA VAL A 223 20.92 -12.15 3.93
C VAL A 223 21.69 -10.90 4.29
N GLY A 224 22.14 -10.83 5.55
CA GLY A 224 23.05 -9.80 6.04
C GLY A 224 24.38 -10.41 6.47
N VAL A 225 25.48 -9.78 6.08
CA VAL A 225 26.84 -10.22 6.48
C VAL A 225 27.61 -9.02 7.00
N GLU A 226 28.01 -9.06 8.27
CA GLU A 226 28.88 -8.06 8.89
C GLU A 226 30.35 -8.48 8.71
N PHE A 227 31.08 -7.83 7.80
CA PHE A 227 32.50 -8.16 7.51
C PHE A 227 33.43 -7.64 8.60
N ALA A 228 33.07 -6.49 9.18
CA ALA A 228 33.79 -5.86 10.28
C ALA A 228 32.76 -5.15 11.18
N PRO A 229 33.12 -4.77 12.38
CA PRO A 229 32.24 -3.95 13.19
C PRO A 229 31.75 -2.74 12.39
N ARG A 230 30.40 -2.67 12.15
CA ARG A 230 29.74 -1.56 11.47
C ARG A 230 29.93 -1.47 9.94
N ILE A 231 30.49 -2.50 9.31
CA ILE A 231 30.56 -2.58 7.83
C ILE A 231 29.96 -3.90 7.39
N GLY A 232 28.93 -3.85 6.56
CA GLY A 232 28.24 -5.05 6.14
C GLY A 232 27.57 -4.93 4.78
N LEU A 233 27.10 -6.08 4.32
CA LEU A 233 26.35 -6.28 3.10
C LEU A 233 24.93 -6.76 3.45
N ASP A 234 23.92 -6.15 2.82
CA ASP A 234 22.53 -6.58 2.85
C ASP A 234 22.11 -7.02 1.44
N LEU A 235 21.61 -8.24 1.32
CA LEU A 235 20.97 -8.76 0.12
C LEU A 235 19.51 -9.06 0.44
N ARG A 236 18.59 -8.67 -0.44
CA ARG A 236 17.15 -8.92 -0.30
C ARG A 236 16.58 -9.31 -1.65
N GLY A 237 15.64 -10.23 -1.63
CA GLY A 237 14.97 -10.68 -2.83
C GLY A 237 13.51 -10.98 -2.58
N TYR A 238 12.69 -10.71 -3.58
CA TYR A 238 11.28 -11.06 -3.68
C TYR A 238 11.03 -11.71 -5.04
N PHE A 239 10.25 -12.76 -5.05
CA PHE A 239 9.80 -13.43 -6.27
C PHE A 239 8.34 -13.85 -6.11
N ALA A 240 7.52 -13.61 -7.14
CA ALA A 240 6.16 -14.14 -7.24
C ALA A 240 5.87 -14.53 -8.70
N ASP A 241 5.13 -15.63 -8.86
CA ASP A 241 4.58 -16.09 -10.14
C ASP A 241 3.11 -16.41 -9.92
N SER A 242 2.24 -15.74 -10.67
CA SER A 242 0.80 -15.80 -10.51
C SER A 242 0.08 -16.02 -11.82
N ARG A 243 -1.09 -16.64 -11.73
CA ARG A 243 -2.10 -16.72 -12.78
C ARG A 243 -3.45 -16.38 -12.17
N VAL A 244 -4.17 -15.46 -12.80
CA VAL A 244 -5.54 -15.09 -12.49
C VAL A 244 -6.41 -15.29 -13.73
N GLU A 245 -7.57 -15.89 -13.60
CA GLU A 245 -8.62 -15.89 -14.59
C GLU A 245 -9.41 -14.59 -14.45
N ILE A 246 -9.82 -13.99 -15.55
CA ILE A 246 -10.44 -12.67 -15.63
C ILE A 246 -11.52 -12.66 -16.68
N ASP A 247 -12.45 -11.75 -16.54
CA ASP A 247 -13.50 -11.50 -17.50
C ASP A 247 -13.18 -10.31 -18.42
N GLY A 248 -13.74 -10.35 -19.62
CA GLY A 248 -13.55 -9.35 -20.67
C GLY A 248 -14.83 -8.72 -21.17
N PHE A 249 -14.73 -8.02 -22.30
CA PHE A 249 -15.80 -7.29 -22.93
C PHE A 249 -16.07 -7.87 -24.34
N PRO A 250 -16.73 -9.04 -24.45
CA PRO A 250 -16.89 -9.71 -25.72
C PRO A 250 -17.82 -8.95 -26.68
N ALA A 251 -17.51 -9.02 -27.99
CA ALA A 251 -18.39 -8.52 -29.02
C ALA A 251 -19.70 -9.32 -29.09
N PRO A 252 -20.85 -8.78 -29.56
CA PRO A 252 -20.99 -7.44 -30.14
C PRO A 252 -21.30 -6.32 -29.12
N ASP A 253 -21.65 -6.68 -27.88
CA ASP A 253 -22.22 -5.73 -26.93
C ASP A 253 -21.13 -4.97 -26.15
N TYR A 254 -19.91 -5.51 -26.08
CA TYR A 254 -18.79 -4.94 -25.34
C TYR A 254 -19.15 -4.60 -23.87
N VAL A 255 -19.94 -5.47 -23.26
CA VAL A 255 -20.30 -5.42 -21.84
C VAL A 255 -19.50 -6.50 -21.10
N LEU A 256 -19.07 -6.23 -19.88
CA LEU A 256 -18.34 -7.18 -19.05
C LEU A 256 -19.15 -8.47 -18.84
N ALA A 257 -18.60 -9.60 -19.22
CA ALA A 257 -19.25 -10.91 -19.20
C ALA A 257 -18.20 -12.02 -19.03
N ASP A 258 -18.68 -13.23 -18.65
CA ASP A 258 -17.85 -14.42 -18.54
C ASP A 258 -17.07 -14.67 -19.83
N THR A 259 -15.72 -14.71 -19.74
CA THR A 259 -14.83 -14.99 -20.86
C THR A 259 -13.67 -15.89 -20.40
N PRO A 260 -13.05 -16.71 -21.29
CA PRO A 260 -11.97 -17.61 -20.90
C PRO A 260 -10.61 -16.90 -20.73
N GLU A 261 -10.62 -15.60 -20.55
CA GLU A 261 -9.40 -14.80 -20.46
C GLU A 261 -8.62 -15.08 -19.16
N TYR A 262 -7.31 -14.94 -19.21
CA TYR A 262 -6.48 -15.02 -18.02
C TYR A 262 -5.19 -14.20 -18.16
N SER A 263 -4.64 -13.76 -17.02
CA SER A 263 -3.36 -13.08 -16.93
C SER A 263 -2.33 -13.94 -16.18
N LYS A 264 -1.10 -13.94 -16.67
CA LYS A 264 0.08 -14.46 -15.97
C LYS A 264 1.00 -13.31 -15.63
N THR A 265 1.41 -13.22 -14.37
CA THR A 265 2.34 -12.20 -13.93
C THR A 265 3.51 -12.83 -13.18
N ARG A 266 4.73 -12.45 -13.55
CA ARG A 266 5.96 -12.80 -12.83
C ARG A 266 6.62 -11.52 -12.35
N GLU A 267 6.93 -11.48 -11.06
CA GLU A 267 7.54 -10.35 -10.37
C GLU A 267 8.84 -10.81 -9.72
N ALA A 268 9.93 -10.09 -9.96
CA ALA A 268 11.23 -10.34 -9.34
C ALA A 268 11.87 -9.02 -8.90
N TYR A 269 12.13 -8.89 -7.60
CA TYR A 269 12.72 -7.70 -7.01
C TYR A 269 14.00 -8.06 -6.28
N GLY A 270 15.02 -7.24 -6.42
CA GLY A 270 16.31 -7.43 -5.80
C GLY A 270 16.88 -6.15 -5.20
N TYR A 271 17.54 -6.28 -4.07
CA TYR A 271 18.31 -5.24 -3.39
C TYR A 271 19.67 -5.78 -2.99
N ALA A 272 20.73 -5.04 -3.29
CA ALA A 272 22.09 -5.30 -2.81
C ALA A 272 22.67 -3.99 -2.27
N GLY A 273 22.99 -3.93 -0.98
CA GLY A 273 23.46 -2.72 -0.32
C GLY A 273 24.64 -2.95 0.60
N LEU A 274 25.67 -2.12 0.46
CA LEU A 274 26.78 -2.01 1.40
C LEU A 274 26.50 -0.88 2.36
N HIS A 275 26.68 -1.11 3.64
CA HIS A 275 26.60 -0.08 4.66
C HIS A 275 27.91 0.03 5.46
N ALA A 276 28.22 1.27 5.85
CA ALA A 276 29.38 1.56 6.70
C ALA A 276 29.04 2.67 7.68
N ASN A 277 29.22 2.38 8.98
CA ASN A 277 28.85 3.26 10.06
C ASN A 277 30.12 3.68 10.81
N PHE A 278 30.37 4.98 10.93
CA PHE A 278 31.56 5.56 11.58
C PHE A 278 31.16 6.48 12.73
N ALA A 279 32.16 6.90 13.52
CA ALA A 279 32.00 7.85 14.61
C ALA A 279 30.84 7.45 15.56
N ASP A 280 30.82 6.20 16.03
CA ASP A 280 29.81 5.64 16.93
C ASP A 280 28.36 5.75 16.40
N GLY A 281 28.17 5.62 15.06
CA GLY A 281 26.89 5.70 14.39
C GLY A 281 26.45 7.13 14.08
N ARG A 282 27.32 8.13 14.25
CA ARG A 282 27.05 9.51 13.83
C ARG A 282 27.16 9.72 12.33
N ILE A 283 27.86 8.85 11.64
CA ILE A 283 28.03 8.87 10.18
C ILE A 283 27.63 7.49 9.66
N ASN A 284 26.51 7.42 8.96
CA ASN A 284 26.02 6.19 8.35
C ASN A 284 25.99 6.37 6.84
N ASN A 285 26.64 5.48 6.11
CA ASN A 285 26.71 5.52 4.67
C ASN A 285 26.12 4.23 4.10
N ARG A 286 25.41 4.36 2.99
CA ARG A 286 24.85 3.25 2.24
C ARG A 286 25.03 3.47 0.76
N VAL A 287 25.57 2.48 0.06
CA VAL A 287 25.54 2.37 -1.40
C VAL A 287 24.68 1.17 -1.73
N ALA A 288 23.72 1.31 -2.64
CA ALA A 288 22.85 0.21 -3.00
C ALA A 288 22.54 0.17 -4.48
N PHE A 289 22.28 -1.04 -4.97
CA PHE A 289 21.67 -1.34 -6.24
C PHE A 289 20.33 -2.01 -6.01
N THR A 290 19.30 -1.60 -6.74
CA THR A 290 17.98 -2.25 -6.71
C THR A 290 17.50 -2.54 -8.12
N ILE A 291 16.73 -3.61 -8.27
CA ILE A 291 16.10 -4.01 -9.51
C ILE A 291 14.66 -4.45 -9.25
N ALA A 292 13.73 -4.00 -10.09
CA ALA A 292 12.38 -4.52 -10.20
C ALA A 292 12.16 -4.96 -11.64
N ASP A 293 11.69 -6.21 -11.82
CA ASP A 293 11.39 -6.82 -13.13
C ASP A 293 9.98 -7.42 -13.04
N ILE A 294 9.07 -6.92 -13.86
CA ILE A 294 7.66 -7.31 -13.89
C ILE A 294 7.31 -7.72 -15.32
N ASN A 295 6.86 -8.97 -15.46
CA ASN A 295 6.47 -9.56 -16.72
C ASN A 295 5.02 -9.99 -16.65
N ARG A 296 4.15 -9.43 -17.49
CA ARG A 296 2.73 -9.73 -17.55
C ARG A 296 2.34 -10.12 -18.98
N ASP A 297 1.61 -11.24 -19.10
CA ASP A 297 1.02 -11.74 -20.33
C ASP A 297 -0.47 -11.98 -20.12
N ASN A 298 -1.32 -11.33 -20.91
CA ASN A 298 -2.75 -11.63 -20.93
C ASN A 298 -3.06 -12.53 -22.13
N TYR A 299 -3.98 -13.45 -21.94
CA TYR A 299 -4.38 -14.43 -22.93
C TYR A 299 -5.89 -14.42 -23.07
N ASP A 300 -6.36 -14.54 -24.29
CA ASP A 300 -7.73 -14.90 -24.62
C ASP A 300 -7.71 -16.16 -25.50
N PRO A 301 -8.07 -17.32 -24.94
CA PRO A 301 -8.11 -18.58 -25.69
C PRO A 301 -9.04 -18.56 -26.91
N SER A 302 -9.98 -17.62 -26.98
CA SER A 302 -10.88 -17.45 -28.15
C SER A 302 -10.11 -16.98 -29.38
N PHE A 303 -8.97 -16.31 -29.20
CA PHE A 303 -8.09 -15.84 -30.30
C PHE A 303 -6.86 -16.72 -30.53
N GLY A 304 -6.66 -17.76 -29.71
CA GLY A 304 -5.54 -18.70 -29.86
C GLY A 304 -4.71 -18.88 -28.61
N SER A 305 -3.46 -19.35 -28.78
CA SER A 305 -2.54 -19.66 -27.68
C SER A 305 -1.55 -18.54 -27.36
N ASP A 306 -1.40 -17.56 -28.25
CA ASP A 306 -0.46 -16.46 -28.07
C ASP A 306 -1.05 -15.38 -27.15
N PRO A 307 -0.24 -14.66 -26.39
CA PRO A 307 -0.74 -13.58 -25.54
C PRO A 307 -1.37 -12.48 -26.39
N THR A 308 -2.53 -11.99 -25.96
CA THR A 308 -3.21 -10.83 -26.54
C THR A 308 -2.63 -9.51 -26.06
N PHE A 309 -1.92 -9.53 -24.94
CA PHE A 309 -1.19 -8.39 -24.40
C PHE A 309 0.11 -8.89 -23.74
N ILE A 310 1.19 -8.15 -23.95
CA ILE A 310 2.50 -8.34 -23.32
C ILE A 310 2.89 -7.06 -22.61
N GLY A 311 3.27 -7.15 -21.34
CA GLY A 311 3.84 -6.05 -20.57
C GLY A 311 5.16 -6.49 -19.94
N ARG A 312 6.24 -5.78 -20.24
CA ARG A 312 7.57 -6.01 -19.66
C ARG A 312 8.08 -4.70 -19.10
N GLY A 313 8.04 -4.60 -17.79
CA GLY A 313 8.53 -3.45 -17.04
C GLY A 313 9.79 -3.79 -16.26
N ARG A 314 10.84 -2.98 -16.39
CA ARG A 314 12.06 -3.13 -15.60
C ARG A 314 12.57 -1.79 -15.15
N SER A 315 12.93 -1.70 -13.87
CA SER A 315 13.58 -0.54 -13.26
C SER A 315 14.85 -0.97 -12.54
N GLU A 316 15.95 -0.28 -12.77
CA GLU A 316 17.25 -0.47 -12.13
C GLU A 316 17.66 0.83 -11.47
N ARG A 317 18.04 0.80 -10.19
CA ARG A 317 18.45 2.01 -9.48
C ARG A 317 19.77 1.80 -8.74
N TYR A 318 20.62 2.80 -8.88
CA TYR A 318 21.88 2.95 -8.19
C TYR A 318 21.73 4.11 -7.22
N GLU A 319 22.06 3.91 -5.95
CA GLU A 319 21.88 4.94 -4.93
C GLU A 319 23.05 5.02 -3.96
N TYR A 320 23.35 6.24 -3.53
CA TYR A 320 24.17 6.52 -2.35
C TYR A 320 23.33 7.36 -1.39
N GLN A 321 23.36 7.02 -0.10
CA GLN A 321 22.76 7.82 0.97
C GLN A 321 23.74 7.93 2.13
N GLY A 322 23.95 9.17 2.56
CA GLY A 322 24.64 9.52 3.80
C GLY A 322 23.64 10.02 4.85
N ASP A 323 23.85 9.61 6.10
CA ASP A 323 23.12 10.08 7.28
C ASP A 323 24.15 10.55 8.30
N PHE A 324 24.21 11.83 8.55
CA PHE A 324 25.19 12.48 9.39
C PHE A 324 24.54 13.21 10.58
N ARG A 325 25.01 12.93 11.80
CA ARG A 325 24.57 13.53 13.06
C ARG A 325 25.70 14.33 13.70
N PRO A 326 25.94 15.57 13.25
CA PRO A 326 26.99 16.42 13.82
C PRO A 326 26.76 16.74 15.30
N LEU A 327 25.50 16.89 15.69
CA LEU A 327 25.03 17.11 17.05
C LEU A 327 23.86 16.16 17.33
N ASP A 328 23.55 15.93 18.59
CA ASP A 328 22.40 15.08 18.96
C ASP A 328 21.06 15.69 18.50
N GLN A 329 21.03 17.03 18.38
CA GLN A 329 19.86 17.79 17.93
C GLN A 329 19.81 18.01 16.42
N VAL A 330 20.86 17.65 15.67
CA VAL A 330 20.95 17.94 14.22
C VAL A 330 21.33 16.67 13.46
N ARG A 331 20.51 16.34 12.49
CA ARG A 331 20.74 15.22 11.58
C ARG A 331 20.55 15.68 10.13
N VAL A 332 21.46 15.31 9.27
CA VAL A 332 21.43 15.56 7.83
C VAL A 332 21.33 14.22 7.11
N VAL A 333 20.34 14.07 6.26
CA VAL A 333 20.23 12.90 5.35
C VAL A 333 20.33 13.43 3.94
N ALA A 334 21.27 12.92 3.15
CA ALA A 334 21.45 13.35 1.77
C ALA A 334 21.79 12.16 0.88
N GLY A 335 21.45 12.24 -0.40
CA GLY A 335 21.72 11.17 -1.33
C GLY A 335 21.71 11.60 -2.79
N VAL A 336 22.23 10.69 -3.61
CA VAL A 336 22.19 10.75 -5.06
C VAL A 336 21.71 9.41 -5.60
N GLU A 337 20.86 9.45 -6.62
CA GLU A 337 20.25 8.28 -7.24
C GLU A 337 20.29 8.42 -8.77
N ARG A 338 20.44 7.28 -9.44
CA ARG A 338 20.14 7.15 -10.87
C ARG A 338 19.21 5.95 -11.03
N GLU A 339 18.05 6.19 -11.61
CA GLU A 339 17.06 5.16 -11.95
C GLU A 339 16.95 5.09 -13.48
N ASN A 340 16.99 3.88 -14.03
CA ASN A 340 16.74 3.60 -15.44
C ASN A 340 15.53 2.68 -15.53
N SER A 341 14.52 3.08 -16.31
CA SER A 341 13.27 2.34 -16.51
C SER A 341 13.14 1.91 -17.96
N ARG A 342 12.60 0.72 -18.19
CA ARG A 342 12.37 0.14 -19.52
C ARG A 342 10.96 -0.39 -19.63
N PHE A 343 10.41 -0.25 -20.82
CA PHE A 343 9.10 -0.72 -21.22
C PHE A 343 9.19 -1.51 -22.52
N ASN A 344 8.43 -2.61 -22.63
CA ASN A 344 8.25 -3.35 -23.87
C ASN A 344 6.86 -4.01 -23.84
N ASP A 345 6.04 -3.78 -24.85
CA ASP A 345 4.71 -4.38 -25.03
C ASP A 345 4.65 -5.42 -26.16
N GLY A 346 5.82 -5.82 -26.67
CA GLY A 346 5.96 -6.74 -27.81
C GLY A 346 6.05 -6.03 -29.16
N PHE A 347 5.62 -4.77 -29.26
CA PHE A 347 5.65 -3.95 -30.47
C PHE A 347 6.57 -2.74 -30.30
N THR A 348 6.51 -2.13 -29.13
CA THR A 348 7.26 -0.93 -28.79
C THR A 348 8.28 -1.23 -27.68
N PHE A 349 9.49 -0.75 -27.86
CA PHE A 349 10.50 -0.72 -26.81
C PHE A 349 10.86 0.75 -26.53
N ALA A 350 10.83 1.12 -25.26
CA ALA A 350 11.23 2.44 -24.80
C ALA A 350 11.98 2.36 -23.46
N ASP A 351 12.88 3.29 -23.25
CA ASP A 351 13.60 3.46 -21.99
C ASP A 351 13.76 4.94 -21.64
N THR A 352 13.93 5.22 -20.35
CA THR A 352 14.20 6.55 -19.83
C THR A 352 14.97 6.46 -18.52
N GLY A 353 15.44 7.59 -18.02
CA GLY A 353 16.14 7.64 -16.75
C GLY A 353 15.93 8.94 -15.99
N ILE A 354 16.14 8.87 -14.68
CA ILE A 354 16.08 10.01 -13.76
C ILE A 354 17.35 10.02 -12.91
N THR A 355 18.09 11.14 -12.93
CA THR A 355 19.16 11.39 -11.97
C THR A 355 18.65 12.33 -10.89
N SER A 356 18.84 11.98 -9.63
CA SER A 356 18.27 12.74 -8.52
C SER A 356 19.29 13.05 -7.44
N VAL A 357 19.21 14.25 -6.89
CA VAL A 357 19.98 14.66 -5.70
C VAL A 357 18.99 15.20 -4.67
N TYR A 358 19.11 14.74 -3.43
CA TYR A 358 18.24 15.20 -2.35
C TYR A 358 19.00 15.45 -1.04
N GLY A 359 18.43 16.30 -0.21
CA GLY A 359 18.92 16.57 1.13
C GLY A 359 17.78 16.89 2.08
N GLN A 360 17.90 16.43 3.31
CA GLN A 360 16.98 16.68 4.40
C GLN A 360 17.77 17.10 5.65
N LEU A 361 17.28 18.13 6.31
CA LEU A 361 17.79 18.60 7.61
C LEU A 361 16.72 18.32 8.66
N ILE A 362 17.06 17.56 9.69
CA ILE A 362 16.22 17.25 10.84
C ILE A 362 16.83 17.94 12.05
N VAL A 363 16.06 18.81 12.69
CA VAL A 363 16.52 19.60 13.84
C VAL A 363 15.57 19.39 15.02
N LYS A 364 16.14 19.19 16.21
CA LYS A 364 15.43 19.11 17.49
C LYS A 364 15.83 20.32 18.36
N PRO A 365 15.25 21.51 18.12
CA PRO A 365 15.58 22.70 18.91
C PRO A 365 15.18 22.55 20.38
N LEU A 366 14.19 21.69 20.65
CA LEU A 366 13.74 21.28 21.98
C LEU A 366 13.50 19.76 21.97
N ASP A 367 13.59 19.10 23.10
CA ASP A 367 13.31 17.66 23.21
C ASP A 367 11.89 17.27 22.77
N ILE A 368 10.96 18.21 22.83
CA ILE A 368 9.54 18.05 22.46
C ILE A 368 9.23 18.49 21.03
N LEU A 369 10.18 19.10 20.31
CA LEU A 369 9.96 19.67 18.98
C LEU A 369 10.97 19.14 17.97
N THR A 370 10.48 18.46 16.94
CA THR A 370 11.28 18.03 15.78
C THR A 370 10.79 18.79 14.55
N ILE A 371 11.70 19.37 13.78
CA ILE A 371 11.43 20.05 12.51
C ILE A 371 12.29 19.38 11.44
N THR A 372 11.67 19.01 10.33
CA THR A 372 12.35 18.46 9.15
C THR A 372 12.09 19.36 7.96
N GLY A 373 13.12 19.72 7.22
CA GLY A 373 13.02 20.41 5.93
C GLY A 373 13.89 19.71 4.90
N GLY A 374 13.46 19.68 3.66
CA GLY A 374 14.20 19.00 2.60
C GLY A 374 13.93 19.55 1.20
N VAL A 375 14.86 19.27 0.31
CA VAL A 375 14.81 19.60 -1.10
C VAL A 375 15.32 18.43 -1.92
N ARG A 376 14.70 18.21 -3.07
CA ARG A 376 15.12 17.26 -4.08
C ARG A 376 15.08 17.90 -5.45
N ASN A 377 16.08 17.59 -6.27
CA ASN A 377 16.08 17.88 -7.69
C ASN A 377 16.14 16.56 -8.45
N ASP A 378 15.18 16.36 -9.35
CA ASP A 378 15.07 15.25 -10.28
C ASP A 378 15.37 15.77 -11.69
N ASP A 379 16.40 15.24 -12.35
CA ASP A 379 16.74 15.52 -13.73
C ASP A 379 16.36 14.31 -14.59
N HIS A 380 15.22 14.43 -15.29
CA HIS A 380 14.65 13.38 -16.13
C HIS A 380 15.16 13.52 -17.55
N ASP A 381 15.57 12.41 -18.18
CA ASP A 381 16.18 12.41 -19.51
C ASP A 381 15.26 13.05 -20.57
N ASP A 382 13.93 12.90 -20.45
CA ASP A 382 12.95 13.43 -21.42
C ASP A 382 12.29 14.75 -20.97
N PHE A 383 12.12 14.98 -19.66
CA PHE A 383 11.35 16.10 -19.12
C PHE A 383 12.19 17.17 -18.41
N GLY A 384 13.54 16.99 -18.42
CA GLY A 384 14.46 17.92 -17.78
C GLY A 384 14.34 17.96 -16.26
N SER A 385 14.78 19.07 -15.67
CA SER A 385 14.98 19.20 -14.24
C SER A 385 13.73 19.71 -13.51
N HIS A 386 13.34 19.02 -12.43
CA HIS A 386 12.24 19.39 -11.54
C HIS A 386 12.69 19.40 -10.08
N THR A 387 12.38 20.49 -9.36
CA THR A 387 12.73 20.62 -7.94
C THR A 387 11.49 20.57 -7.06
N THR A 388 11.53 19.74 -6.02
CA THR A 388 10.46 19.60 -5.02
C THR A 388 10.97 19.93 -3.62
N PHE A 389 10.09 20.52 -2.82
CA PHE A 389 10.34 20.90 -1.43
C PHE A 389 9.40 20.14 -0.49
N GLY A 390 9.88 19.91 0.73
CA GLY A 390 9.06 19.33 1.79
C GLY A 390 9.51 19.84 3.15
N ALA A 391 8.55 20.04 4.04
CA ALA A 391 8.83 20.39 5.42
C ALA A 391 7.78 19.77 6.34
N ASN A 392 8.18 19.35 7.53
CA ASN A 392 7.24 18.91 8.55
C ASN A 392 7.73 19.24 9.96
N ALA A 393 6.80 19.26 10.90
CA ALA A 393 7.09 19.49 12.31
C ALA A 393 6.21 18.60 13.19
N ALA A 394 6.81 18.06 14.25
CA ALA A 394 6.14 17.32 15.30
C ALA A 394 6.44 17.95 16.65
N LEU A 395 5.38 18.32 17.39
CA LEU A 395 5.45 18.85 18.74
C LEU A 395 4.82 17.83 19.70
N ALA A 396 5.66 17.05 20.39
CA ALA A 396 5.24 16.00 21.33
C ALA A 396 5.29 16.54 22.77
N LEU A 397 4.14 16.97 23.29
CA LEU A 397 4.03 17.52 24.63
C LEU A 397 4.03 16.41 25.69
N ARG A 398 4.58 16.70 26.87
CA ARG A 398 4.58 15.76 28.02
C ARG A 398 3.18 15.43 28.56
N THR A 399 2.16 16.15 28.11
CA THR A 399 0.74 15.89 28.42
C THR A 399 0.15 14.72 27.62
N GLY A 400 0.94 14.06 26.73
CA GLY A 400 0.47 13.05 25.79
C GLY A 400 -0.18 13.63 24.54
N THR A 401 -0.05 14.96 24.31
CA THR A 401 -0.52 15.62 23.09
C THR A 401 0.60 15.68 22.08
N THR A 402 0.35 15.22 20.85
CA THR A 402 1.26 15.43 19.72
C THR A 402 0.56 16.25 18.65
N ILE A 403 1.16 17.39 18.28
CA ILE A 403 0.70 18.24 17.19
C ILE A 403 1.64 18.02 16.01
N ARG A 404 1.07 17.77 14.83
CA ARG A 404 1.80 17.52 13.60
C ARG A 404 1.37 18.50 12.53
N ALA A 405 2.33 18.94 11.71
CA ALA A 405 2.05 19.70 10.50
C ALA A 405 3.05 19.30 9.42
N SER A 406 2.58 19.22 8.18
CA SER A 406 3.44 18.95 7.04
C SER A 406 3.03 19.75 5.80
N TYR A 407 4.02 20.06 4.98
CA TYR A 407 3.88 20.56 3.63
C TYR A 407 4.76 19.71 2.72
N GLY A 408 4.25 19.30 1.58
CA GLY A 408 4.99 18.53 0.61
C GLY A 408 4.59 18.87 -0.83
N GLU A 409 5.58 18.86 -1.69
CA GLU A 409 5.40 18.92 -3.14
C GLU A 409 5.62 17.53 -3.72
N GLY A 410 4.89 17.20 -4.79
CA GLY A 410 4.99 15.95 -5.52
C GLY A 410 5.23 16.20 -7.00
N PHE A 411 5.94 15.27 -7.61
CA PHE A 411 6.23 15.23 -9.04
C PHE A 411 6.07 13.78 -9.53
N LYS A 412 5.47 13.60 -10.71
CA LYS A 412 5.39 12.30 -11.39
C LYS A 412 5.59 12.51 -12.88
N ALA A 413 6.64 11.91 -13.44
CA ALA A 413 6.83 11.84 -14.88
C ALA A 413 5.76 10.92 -15.51
N PRO A 414 5.29 11.20 -16.75
CA PRO A 414 4.49 10.27 -17.51
C PRO A 414 5.21 8.92 -17.63
N THR A 415 4.45 7.83 -17.61
CA THR A 415 5.04 6.49 -17.78
C THR A 415 5.41 6.23 -19.23
N LEU A 416 6.32 5.29 -19.45
CA LEU A 416 6.68 4.88 -20.81
C LEU A 416 5.46 4.33 -21.57
N TYR A 417 4.53 3.66 -20.88
CA TYR A 417 3.25 3.23 -21.47
C TYR A 417 2.39 4.43 -21.91
N GLN A 418 2.24 5.45 -21.06
CA GLN A 418 1.49 6.68 -21.36
C GLN A 418 2.10 7.49 -22.52
N LEU A 419 3.40 7.35 -22.76
CA LEU A 419 4.10 8.06 -23.84
C LEU A 419 4.13 7.28 -25.16
N PHE A 420 4.31 5.97 -25.10
CA PHE A 420 4.75 5.20 -26.27
C PHE A 420 3.84 4.04 -26.68
N SER A 421 2.83 3.65 -25.88
CA SER A 421 1.84 2.64 -26.30
C SER A 421 0.96 3.16 -27.45
N ASP A 422 0.10 2.31 -28.01
CA ASP A 422 -0.88 2.68 -29.03
C ASP A 422 -1.83 3.81 -28.59
N TYR A 423 -2.05 3.95 -27.28
CA TYR A 423 -2.81 5.02 -26.64
C TYR A 423 -1.94 6.19 -26.18
N GLY A 424 -0.64 6.11 -26.40
CA GLY A 424 0.36 7.01 -25.85
C GLY A 424 0.34 8.41 -26.45
N ASN A 425 0.79 9.38 -25.66
CA ASN A 425 0.92 10.78 -26.06
C ASN A 425 2.30 11.30 -25.63
N ARG A 426 3.17 11.55 -26.61
CA ARG A 426 4.53 12.09 -26.37
C ARG A 426 4.55 13.56 -25.94
N GLY A 427 3.40 14.25 -26.02
CA GLY A 427 3.24 15.64 -25.62
C GLY A 427 2.80 15.82 -24.17
N LEU A 428 2.75 14.75 -23.36
CA LEU A 428 2.35 14.83 -21.97
C LEU A 428 3.36 15.62 -21.13
N ASP A 429 2.82 16.49 -20.28
CA ASP A 429 3.58 17.16 -19.22
C ASP A 429 3.58 16.33 -17.92
N PRO A 430 4.62 16.42 -17.08
CA PRO A 430 4.63 15.80 -15.77
C PRO A 430 3.54 16.30 -14.84
N GLU A 431 3.01 15.39 -14.03
CA GLU A 431 2.06 15.73 -12.96
C GLU A 431 2.78 16.39 -11.79
N THR A 432 2.15 17.39 -11.19
CA THR A 432 2.67 18.04 -9.98
C THR A 432 1.58 18.16 -8.93
N ALA A 433 1.96 18.05 -7.65
CA ALA A 433 1.04 18.21 -6.55
C ALA A 433 1.64 19.04 -5.41
N ARG A 434 0.74 19.68 -4.63
CA ARG A 434 1.05 20.30 -3.35
C ARG A 434 0.06 19.83 -2.32
N ASN A 435 0.57 19.53 -1.15
CA ASN A 435 -0.25 19.10 -0.02
C ASN A 435 0.16 19.82 1.25
N PHE A 436 -0.83 20.07 2.08
CA PHE A 436 -0.67 20.58 3.43
C PHE A 436 -1.49 19.72 4.39
N ASP A 437 -0.91 19.33 5.53
CA ASP A 437 -1.60 18.62 6.60
C ASP A 437 -1.40 19.33 7.93
N VAL A 438 -2.40 19.22 8.80
CA VAL A 438 -2.29 19.52 10.21
C VAL A 438 -3.08 18.51 11.02
N GLY A 439 -2.49 17.98 12.09
CA GLY A 439 -3.13 17.00 12.94
C GLY A 439 -2.80 17.17 14.41
N VAL A 440 -3.70 16.67 15.24
CA VAL A 440 -3.53 16.58 16.69
C VAL A 440 -3.89 15.16 17.12
N GLU A 441 -3.01 14.58 17.93
CA GLU A 441 -3.24 13.31 18.59
C GLU A 441 -3.12 13.51 20.10
N GLN A 442 -4.04 12.92 20.86
CA GLN A 442 -4.03 12.98 22.31
C GLN A 442 -4.08 11.58 22.89
N ALA A 443 -3.10 11.28 23.73
CA ALA A 443 -3.06 10.09 24.54
C ALA A 443 -3.60 10.39 25.96
N PHE A 444 -4.44 9.50 26.49
CA PHE A 444 -5.04 9.59 27.82
C PHE A 444 -4.83 8.28 28.57
N LEU A 445 -4.99 8.33 29.90
CA LEU A 445 -4.99 7.15 30.77
C LEU A 445 -3.75 6.24 30.56
N ALA A 446 -2.56 6.84 30.58
CA ALA A 446 -1.31 6.13 30.34
C ALA A 446 -1.33 5.32 29.00
N ASN A 447 -1.70 6.00 27.91
CA ASN A 447 -1.83 5.46 26.54
C ASN A 447 -2.92 4.39 26.34
N ARG A 448 -3.82 4.17 27.31
CA ARG A 448 -4.97 3.26 27.14
C ARG A 448 -6.03 3.80 26.17
N VAL A 449 -6.04 5.12 25.96
CA VAL A 449 -6.92 5.82 24.99
C VAL A 449 -6.03 6.74 24.17
N ARG A 450 -6.11 6.61 22.85
CA ARG A 450 -5.46 7.53 21.92
C ARG A 450 -6.49 7.95 20.88
N ALA A 451 -6.65 9.26 20.70
CA ALA A 451 -7.54 9.84 19.70
C ALA A 451 -6.80 10.86 18.86
N GLY A 452 -7.01 10.83 17.56
CA GLY A 452 -6.36 11.72 16.61
C GLY A 452 -7.33 12.31 15.61
N VAL A 453 -7.02 13.52 15.13
CA VAL A 453 -7.68 14.16 14.00
C VAL A 453 -6.62 14.81 13.12
N THR A 454 -6.76 14.65 11.80
CA THR A 454 -5.88 15.25 10.80
C THR A 454 -6.74 15.86 9.69
N TYR A 455 -6.53 17.14 9.41
CA TYR A 455 -7.04 17.80 8.21
C TYR A 455 -5.95 17.79 7.14
N PHE A 456 -6.33 17.64 5.87
CA PHE A 456 -5.42 17.76 4.74
C PHE A 456 -6.09 18.47 3.56
N ASN A 457 -5.27 19.13 2.72
CA ASN A 457 -5.67 19.67 1.42
C ASN A 457 -4.57 19.34 0.41
N ARG A 458 -4.97 18.75 -0.72
CA ARG A 458 -4.09 18.40 -1.84
C ARG A 458 -4.61 19.00 -3.13
N ARG A 459 -3.69 19.55 -3.93
CA ARG A 459 -3.96 20.07 -5.27
C ARG A 459 -2.99 19.44 -6.26
N THR A 460 -3.55 18.79 -7.29
CA THR A 460 -2.79 18.18 -8.39
C THR A 460 -3.02 19.00 -9.67
N ARG A 461 -1.97 19.14 -10.47
CA ARG A 461 -2.00 19.78 -11.80
C ARG A 461 -1.41 18.84 -12.83
N ASN A 462 -1.87 18.98 -14.07
CA ASN A 462 -1.47 18.17 -15.23
C ASN A 462 -1.68 16.68 -14.97
N GLN A 463 -2.72 16.32 -14.21
CA GLN A 463 -3.05 14.92 -13.98
C GLN A 463 -3.25 14.23 -15.33
N ILE A 464 -2.61 13.09 -15.51
CA ILE A 464 -2.69 12.31 -16.74
C ILE A 464 -3.82 11.30 -16.57
N ASP A 465 -4.78 11.32 -17.50
CA ASP A 465 -5.86 10.37 -17.53
C ASP A 465 -6.14 9.92 -18.96
N PHE A 466 -6.89 8.84 -19.11
CA PHE A 466 -7.34 8.36 -20.40
C PHE A 466 -8.64 9.06 -20.77
N ARG A 467 -8.72 9.56 -22.02
CA ARG A 467 -9.94 10.13 -22.55
C ARG A 467 -10.32 9.53 -23.90
N ASP A 468 -11.60 9.44 -24.14
CA ASP A 468 -12.14 9.03 -25.42
C ASP A 468 -11.89 10.11 -26.49
N CYS A 469 -11.72 9.65 -27.72
CA CYS A 469 -11.58 10.48 -28.90
C CYS A 469 -12.94 10.58 -29.64
N SER A 470 -13.52 11.77 -29.72
CA SER A 470 -14.75 11.97 -30.49
C SER A 470 -14.53 11.76 -32.00
N PRO A 471 -15.56 11.35 -32.76
CA PRO A 471 -15.46 11.19 -34.23
C PRO A 471 -14.96 12.45 -34.95
N ALA A 472 -15.31 13.63 -34.45
CA ALA A 472 -14.85 14.91 -35.00
C ALA A 472 -13.34 15.13 -34.77
N GLU A 473 -12.82 14.74 -33.61
CA GLU A 473 -11.39 14.82 -33.31
C GLU A 473 -10.57 13.82 -34.13
N GLN A 474 -11.11 12.62 -34.36
CA GLN A 474 -10.46 11.57 -35.17
C GLN A 474 -10.24 11.98 -36.61
N THR A 475 -11.09 12.88 -37.16
CA THR A 475 -11.00 13.40 -38.55
C THR A 475 -10.26 14.73 -38.63
N ASN A 476 -9.94 15.38 -37.53
CA ASN A 476 -9.22 16.66 -37.52
C ASN A 476 -7.72 16.44 -37.58
N ALA A 477 -7.09 16.75 -38.70
CA ALA A 477 -5.65 16.54 -38.94
C ALA A 477 -4.68 17.18 -37.93
N GLY A 478 -5.16 18.11 -37.10
CA GLY A 478 -4.39 18.71 -36.00
C GLY A 478 -4.63 18.07 -34.61
N SER A 479 -5.55 17.12 -34.54
CA SER A 479 -5.88 16.45 -33.28
C SER A 479 -4.95 15.29 -32.99
N ILE A 480 -4.61 15.09 -31.72
CA ILE A 480 -3.92 13.89 -31.24
C ILE A 480 -4.76 12.62 -31.42
N CYS A 481 -6.06 12.77 -31.62
CA CYS A 481 -7.03 11.69 -31.79
C CYS A 481 -7.07 11.10 -33.21
N VAL A 482 -6.29 11.62 -34.18
CA VAL A 482 -6.23 11.06 -35.54
C VAL A 482 -5.78 9.61 -35.50
N ASP A 483 -6.55 8.72 -36.15
CA ASP A 483 -6.33 7.26 -36.19
C ASP A 483 -6.35 6.58 -34.80
N ARG A 484 -7.02 7.19 -33.80
CA ARG A 484 -7.15 6.67 -32.43
C ARG A 484 -8.62 6.46 -32.02
N PRO A 485 -9.27 5.40 -32.49
CA PRO A 485 -10.71 5.19 -32.25
C PRO A 485 -11.04 4.89 -30.79
N PHE A 486 -10.07 4.43 -30.00
CA PHE A 486 -10.29 4.02 -28.62
C PHE A 486 -9.88 5.05 -27.57
N GLY A 487 -9.31 6.20 -28.00
CA GLY A 487 -8.89 7.26 -27.08
C GLY A 487 -7.38 7.40 -26.91
N VAL A 488 -6.96 8.25 -25.97
CA VAL A 488 -5.58 8.68 -25.79
C VAL A 488 -5.33 9.15 -24.33
N TYR A 489 -4.10 9.02 -23.87
CA TYR A 489 -3.67 9.68 -22.63
C TYR A 489 -3.46 11.17 -22.86
N ASP A 490 -3.98 12.00 -21.95
CA ASP A 490 -3.85 13.45 -22.03
C ASP A 490 -3.72 14.07 -20.62
N ASN A 491 -3.15 15.28 -20.53
CA ASN A 491 -3.13 16.08 -19.32
C ASN A 491 -4.48 16.79 -19.14
N ILE A 492 -5.48 16.09 -18.65
CA ILE A 492 -6.86 16.56 -18.63
C ILE A 492 -7.26 17.21 -17.32
N ALA A 493 -6.46 17.05 -16.26
CA ALA A 493 -7.02 17.36 -14.96
C ALA A 493 -6.17 18.30 -14.11
N ARG A 494 -6.93 19.25 -13.52
CA ARG A 494 -6.64 19.79 -12.20
C ARG A 494 -7.54 19.07 -11.23
N ALA A 495 -6.99 18.46 -10.19
CA ALA A 495 -7.76 17.78 -9.17
C ALA A 495 -7.48 18.40 -7.80
N GLU A 496 -8.51 18.53 -7.01
CA GLU A 496 -8.41 18.97 -5.61
C GLU A 496 -8.99 17.88 -4.72
N ALA A 497 -8.36 17.64 -3.57
CA ALA A 497 -8.86 16.74 -2.55
C ALA A 497 -8.60 17.35 -1.19
N ASP A 498 -9.64 17.50 -0.39
CA ASP A 498 -9.51 17.89 1.01
C ASP A 498 -10.34 16.97 1.91
N GLY A 499 -9.94 16.91 3.17
CA GLY A 499 -10.63 15.99 4.06
C GLY A 499 -10.13 16.01 5.49
N VAL A 500 -10.84 15.23 6.29
CA VAL A 500 -10.55 15.03 7.70
C VAL A 500 -10.50 13.55 8.01
N GLU A 501 -9.45 13.14 8.70
CA GLU A 501 -9.25 11.77 9.18
C GLU A 501 -9.33 11.75 10.70
N PHE A 502 -10.14 10.85 11.27
CA PHE A 502 -10.24 10.58 12.70
C PHE A 502 -9.71 9.19 13.00
N THR A 503 -8.94 9.06 14.07
CA THR A 503 -8.41 7.79 14.57
C THR A 503 -8.69 7.64 16.05
N LEU A 504 -8.99 6.41 16.48
CA LEU A 504 -9.23 6.07 17.87
C LEU A 504 -8.64 4.69 18.17
N ALA A 505 -7.80 4.61 19.19
CA ALA A 505 -7.32 3.35 19.75
C ALA A 505 -7.65 3.29 21.25
N LEU A 506 -8.26 2.20 21.68
CA LEU A 506 -8.71 2.01 23.05
C LEU A 506 -8.24 0.66 23.58
N ARG A 507 -7.73 0.65 24.82
CA ARG A 507 -7.43 -0.56 25.61
C ARG A 507 -8.06 -0.42 27.00
N PRO A 508 -9.40 -0.54 27.12
CA PRO A 508 -10.09 -0.32 28.39
C PRO A 508 -9.60 -1.29 29.47
N VAL A 509 -9.30 -2.52 29.07
CA VAL A 509 -8.65 -3.57 29.84
C VAL A 509 -7.59 -4.23 28.99
N ASP A 510 -6.61 -4.90 29.58
CA ASP A 510 -5.49 -5.51 28.85
C ASP A 510 -5.94 -6.62 27.86
N ALA A 511 -7.10 -7.20 28.10
CA ALA A 511 -7.71 -8.22 27.27
C ALA A 511 -8.45 -7.67 26.04
N LEU A 512 -8.81 -6.38 25.99
CA LEU A 512 -9.63 -5.78 24.94
C LEU A 512 -8.87 -4.68 24.21
N THR A 513 -8.69 -4.84 22.91
CA THR A 513 -8.21 -3.81 22.01
C THR A 513 -9.34 -3.41 21.06
N LEU A 514 -9.54 -2.10 20.91
CA LEU A 514 -10.47 -1.50 19.95
C LEU A 514 -9.73 -0.46 19.14
N THR A 515 -9.84 -0.53 17.81
CA THR A 515 -9.37 0.52 16.92
C THR A 515 -10.51 0.97 16.02
N ALA A 516 -10.61 2.26 15.78
CA ALA A 516 -11.59 2.82 14.86
C ALA A 516 -10.96 3.94 14.06
N ASN A 517 -11.38 4.08 12.83
CA ASN A 517 -11.07 5.25 12.02
C ASN A 517 -12.28 5.68 11.20
N TYR A 518 -12.30 6.95 10.85
CA TYR A 518 -13.26 7.55 9.93
C TYR A 518 -12.53 8.57 9.09
N SER A 519 -12.80 8.59 7.79
CA SER A 519 -12.28 9.58 6.87
C SER A 519 -13.42 10.18 6.06
N TYR A 520 -13.44 11.50 6.01
CA TYR A 520 -14.23 12.28 5.06
C TYR A 520 -13.26 12.91 4.06
N ILE A 521 -13.46 12.63 2.77
CA ILE A 521 -12.58 13.09 1.68
C ILE A 521 -13.47 13.63 0.58
N ASP A 522 -13.40 14.91 0.34
CA ASP A 522 -14.04 15.56 -0.81
C ASP A 522 -13.03 15.70 -1.94
N THR A 523 -13.39 15.19 -3.11
CA THR A 523 -12.52 15.24 -4.29
C THR A 523 -13.26 15.92 -5.43
N GLU A 524 -12.57 16.80 -6.14
CA GLU A 524 -13.21 17.57 -7.18
C GLU A 524 -12.31 17.71 -8.41
N ASN A 525 -12.90 17.50 -9.59
CA ASN A 525 -12.31 17.85 -10.87
C ASN A 525 -12.38 19.36 -11.08
N ARG A 526 -11.20 20.00 -11.13
CA ARG A 526 -11.04 21.45 -11.36
C ARG A 526 -10.61 21.79 -12.78
N SER A 527 -10.70 20.85 -13.71
CA SER A 527 -10.39 21.07 -15.12
C SER A 527 -11.53 21.80 -15.81
N ILE A 528 -11.20 22.67 -16.74
CA ILE A 528 -12.21 23.35 -17.58
C ILE A 528 -12.81 22.31 -18.53
N GLY A 529 -14.12 22.10 -18.48
CA GLY A 529 -14.83 21.14 -19.33
C GLY A 529 -16.18 20.75 -18.76
N SER A 530 -16.78 19.71 -19.32
CA SER A 530 -18.08 19.16 -18.91
C SER A 530 -18.07 18.63 -17.47
N ASP A 531 -16.92 18.13 -17.03
CA ASP A 531 -16.78 17.43 -15.77
C ASP A 531 -16.25 18.34 -14.64
N PHE A 532 -16.24 19.67 -14.88
CA PHE A 532 -15.85 20.65 -13.85
C PHE A 532 -16.80 20.58 -12.65
N GLY A 533 -16.23 20.38 -11.49
CA GLY A 533 -16.96 20.28 -10.23
C GLY A 533 -17.45 18.86 -9.88
N ASN A 534 -17.24 17.89 -10.77
CA ASN A 534 -17.58 16.49 -10.50
C ASN A 534 -16.62 15.86 -9.49
N ASP A 535 -17.14 14.89 -8.76
CA ASP A 535 -16.31 14.02 -7.90
C ASP A 535 -15.36 13.18 -8.75
N LEU A 536 -14.15 12.94 -8.27
CA LEU A 536 -13.25 12.02 -8.96
C LEU A 536 -13.78 10.59 -8.89
N ALA A 537 -13.65 9.84 -9.99
CA ALA A 537 -14.18 8.48 -10.11
C ALA A 537 -13.61 7.52 -9.04
N ARG A 538 -14.45 6.67 -8.44
CA ARG A 538 -14.09 5.65 -7.44
C ARG A 538 -13.48 6.21 -6.16
N ARG A 539 -13.92 7.41 -5.72
CA ARG A 539 -13.51 8.08 -4.48
C ARG A 539 -14.73 8.29 -3.59
N PRO A 540 -15.06 7.32 -2.71
CA PRO A 540 -16.13 7.51 -1.74
C PRO A 540 -15.77 8.66 -0.79
N LYS A 541 -16.73 9.56 -0.54
CA LYS A 541 -16.51 10.68 0.38
C LYS A 541 -16.33 10.23 1.82
N GLN A 542 -16.86 9.09 2.19
CA GLN A 542 -16.86 8.60 3.57
C GLN A 542 -16.37 7.16 3.62
N THR A 543 -15.38 6.91 4.48
CA THR A 543 -14.94 5.57 4.82
C THR A 543 -14.78 5.45 6.33
N ALA A 544 -15.14 4.30 6.89
CA ALA A 544 -14.95 4.02 8.29
C ALA A 544 -14.55 2.57 8.51
N SER A 545 -13.77 2.29 9.54
CA SER A 545 -13.56 0.93 10.03
C SER A 545 -13.52 0.89 11.55
N VAL A 546 -14.00 -0.22 12.10
CA VAL A 546 -13.92 -0.54 13.53
C VAL A 546 -13.41 -1.96 13.64
N ASP A 547 -12.36 -2.14 14.42
CA ASP A 547 -11.76 -3.44 14.73
C ASP A 547 -11.75 -3.66 16.23
N ALA A 548 -12.18 -4.83 16.69
CA ALA A 548 -12.23 -5.19 18.09
C ALA A 548 -11.67 -6.59 18.30
N ASP A 549 -10.79 -6.76 19.29
CA ASP A 549 -10.23 -8.05 19.68
C ASP A 549 -10.28 -8.22 21.19
N TYR A 550 -10.80 -9.36 21.62
CA TYR A 550 -10.85 -9.76 23.03
C TYR A 550 -10.12 -11.08 23.25
N ARG A 551 -9.19 -11.09 24.18
CA ARG A 551 -8.44 -12.29 24.58
C ARG A 551 -8.94 -12.80 25.92
N PHE A 552 -9.53 -13.98 25.93
CA PHE A 552 -9.99 -14.66 27.15
C PHE A 552 -8.80 -15.20 27.96
N ALA A 553 -9.00 -15.35 29.28
CA ALA A 553 -7.97 -15.82 30.18
C ALA A 553 -7.47 -17.26 29.88
N PHE A 554 -8.31 -18.10 29.25
CA PHE A 554 -7.94 -19.45 28.81
C PHE A 554 -7.24 -19.50 27.45
N GLY A 555 -6.94 -18.33 26.85
CA GLY A 555 -6.13 -18.19 25.65
C GLY A 555 -6.90 -17.96 24.36
N LEU A 556 -8.21 -18.25 24.27
CA LEU A 556 -9.01 -17.94 23.08
C LEU A 556 -9.00 -16.43 22.82
N SER A 557 -8.68 -16.05 21.59
CA SER A 557 -8.88 -14.69 21.08
C SER A 557 -10.08 -14.68 20.13
N VAL A 558 -10.96 -13.70 20.28
CA VAL A 558 -12.10 -13.47 19.37
C VAL A 558 -12.06 -12.02 18.93
N GLY A 559 -12.19 -11.79 17.64
CA GLY A 559 -12.20 -10.44 17.08
C GLY A 559 -13.23 -10.27 15.97
N GLY A 560 -13.42 -9.03 15.59
CA GLY A 560 -14.29 -8.67 14.48
C GLY A 560 -13.90 -7.33 13.89
N THR A 561 -14.18 -7.17 12.61
CA THR A 561 -13.94 -5.94 11.86
C THR A 561 -15.23 -5.54 11.14
N VAL A 562 -15.59 -4.27 11.22
CA VAL A 562 -16.65 -3.67 10.41
C VAL A 562 -16.04 -2.57 9.57
N THR A 563 -16.26 -2.62 8.26
CA THR A 563 -15.84 -1.59 7.31
C THR A 563 -17.07 -0.98 6.65
N MET A 564 -17.11 0.33 6.52
CA MET A 564 -18.17 1.08 5.83
C MET A 564 -17.53 1.96 4.77
N VAL A 565 -18.10 1.93 3.58
CA VAL A 565 -17.68 2.73 2.42
C VAL A 565 -18.92 3.43 1.89
N GLY A 566 -18.86 4.74 1.72
CA GLY A 566 -19.95 5.55 1.19
C GLY A 566 -20.09 5.40 -0.33
N ASP A 567 -21.10 6.05 -0.88
CA ASP A 567 -21.34 6.11 -2.33
C ASP A 567 -20.17 6.78 -3.06
N SER A 568 -19.99 6.41 -4.32
CA SER A 568 -19.06 7.07 -5.25
C SER A 568 -19.58 6.94 -6.69
N PHE A 569 -18.82 7.45 -7.65
CA PHE A 569 -19.10 7.27 -9.08
C PHE A 569 -17.98 6.46 -9.73
N ASP A 570 -18.31 5.68 -10.76
CA ASP A 570 -17.31 4.89 -11.49
C ASP A 570 -16.63 5.68 -12.61
N ASP A 571 -17.30 6.72 -13.12
CA ASP A 571 -16.91 7.54 -14.26
C ASP A 571 -16.69 9.01 -13.88
N ALA A 572 -15.92 9.73 -14.68
CA ALA A 572 -15.63 11.16 -14.49
C ALA A 572 -16.85 12.07 -14.69
N ALA A 573 -17.83 11.62 -15.48
CA ALA A 573 -19.07 12.37 -15.72
C ALA A 573 -20.08 12.24 -14.55
N ASN A 574 -19.80 11.39 -13.56
CA ASN A 574 -20.66 11.07 -12.41
C ASN A 574 -22.04 10.54 -12.83
N THR A 575 -22.09 9.74 -13.88
CA THR A 575 -23.32 9.12 -14.40
C THR A 575 -23.52 7.69 -13.92
N VAL A 576 -22.44 6.96 -13.61
CA VAL A 576 -22.46 5.59 -13.12
C VAL A 576 -22.19 5.57 -11.62
N ARG A 577 -23.25 5.43 -10.83
CA ARG A 577 -23.15 5.41 -9.37
C ARG A 577 -22.74 4.05 -8.85
N LEU A 578 -21.81 4.04 -7.91
CA LEU A 578 -21.45 2.91 -7.05
C LEU A 578 -22.08 3.12 -5.68
N ASP A 579 -22.99 2.22 -5.28
CA ASP A 579 -23.66 2.30 -4.00
C ASP A 579 -22.71 1.99 -2.85
N GLY A 580 -22.87 2.71 -1.74
CA GLY A 580 -22.13 2.47 -0.52
C GLY A 580 -22.48 1.14 0.11
N TYR A 581 -21.53 0.58 0.87
CA TYR A 581 -21.69 -0.73 1.48
C TYR A 581 -21.07 -0.81 2.87
N ALA A 582 -21.48 -1.86 3.62
CA ALA A 582 -20.88 -2.22 4.89
C ALA A 582 -20.56 -3.72 4.91
N LEU A 583 -19.36 -4.05 5.36
CA LEU A 583 -18.87 -5.41 5.50
C LEU A 583 -18.55 -5.68 6.97
N ALA A 584 -18.96 -6.84 7.47
CA ALA A 584 -18.61 -7.31 8.80
C ALA A 584 -17.88 -8.65 8.70
N GLY A 585 -16.79 -8.79 9.41
CA GLY A 585 -16.04 -10.04 9.55
C GLY A 585 -15.87 -10.42 11.02
N VAL A 586 -15.77 -11.71 11.29
CA VAL A 586 -15.45 -12.25 12.61
C VAL A 586 -14.31 -13.24 12.51
N ARG A 587 -13.50 -13.32 13.56
CA ARG A 587 -12.33 -14.20 13.62
C ARG A 587 -12.13 -14.76 15.03
N ALA A 588 -11.49 -15.91 15.11
CA ALA A 588 -11.09 -16.50 16.37
C ALA A 588 -9.73 -17.20 16.22
N GLU A 589 -8.93 -17.22 17.27
CA GLU A 589 -7.69 -18.00 17.36
C GLU A 589 -7.60 -18.65 18.73
N MET A 590 -7.32 -19.96 18.76
CA MET A 590 -7.13 -20.73 19.98
C MET A 590 -5.74 -21.37 19.98
N PRO A 591 -4.82 -20.97 20.86
CA PRO A 591 -3.57 -21.69 21.06
C PRO A 591 -3.86 -23.07 21.69
N ILE A 592 -3.46 -24.13 21.01
CA ILE A 592 -3.60 -25.52 21.49
C ILE A 592 -2.36 -25.89 22.33
N THR A 593 -1.20 -25.38 21.92
CA THR A 593 0.07 -25.46 22.62
C THR A 593 0.83 -24.15 22.46
N ASP A 594 1.98 -24.01 23.11
CA ASP A 594 2.88 -22.85 22.91
C ASP A 594 3.38 -22.71 21.46
N ARG A 595 3.22 -23.77 20.64
CA ARG A 595 3.73 -23.84 19.27
C ARG A 595 2.64 -23.91 18.21
N ILE A 596 1.44 -24.36 18.57
CA ILE A 596 0.36 -24.64 17.62
C ILE A 596 -0.87 -23.83 18.03
N ALA A 597 -1.44 -23.07 17.10
CA ALA A 597 -2.72 -22.43 17.23
C ALA A 597 -3.66 -22.84 16.09
N LEU A 598 -4.94 -23.04 16.41
CA LEU A 598 -6.01 -23.14 15.42
C LEU A 598 -6.67 -21.78 15.29
N TYR A 599 -7.04 -21.41 14.08
CA TYR A 599 -7.76 -20.18 13.83
C TYR A 599 -8.83 -20.35 12.77
N GLY A 600 -9.76 -19.41 12.76
CA GLY A 600 -10.79 -19.34 11.73
C GLY A 600 -11.38 -17.94 11.64
N ARG A 601 -11.88 -17.62 10.43
CA ARG A 601 -12.58 -16.37 10.18
C ARG A 601 -13.77 -16.58 9.25
N VAL A 602 -14.69 -15.65 9.32
CA VAL A 602 -15.77 -15.48 8.35
C VAL A 602 -15.73 -14.02 7.90
N ASP A 603 -15.47 -13.82 6.62
CA ASP A 603 -15.47 -12.51 5.97
C ASP A 603 -16.86 -12.24 5.38
N ASN A 604 -17.25 -10.97 5.25
CA ASN A 604 -18.57 -10.54 4.77
C ASN A 604 -19.73 -11.37 5.42
N LEU A 605 -19.78 -11.37 6.73
CA LEU A 605 -20.74 -12.17 7.53
C LEU A 605 -22.20 -11.93 7.12
N THR A 606 -22.53 -10.71 6.71
CA THR A 606 -23.87 -10.30 6.29
C THR A 606 -24.24 -10.71 4.88
N ASP A 607 -23.28 -11.24 4.11
CA ASP A 607 -23.43 -11.60 2.70
C ASP A 607 -23.84 -10.41 1.82
N SER A 608 -23.29 -9.25 2.14
CA SER A 608 -23.57 -8.02 1.41
C SER A 608 -23.02 -8.10 -0.02
N ARG A 609 -23.83 -7.75 -1.00
CA ARG A 609 -23.38 -7.55 -2.38
C ARG A 609 -22.91 -6.12 -2.54
N TYR A 610 -21.80 -5.92 -3.19
CA TYR A 610 -21.20 -4.60 -3.40
C TYR A 610 -20.30 -4.60 -4.63
N GLU A 611 -20.07 -3.43 -5.18
CA GLU A 611 -19.13 -3.21 -6.28
C GLU A 611 -18.15 -2.12 -5.90
N THR A 612 -16.87 -2.32 -6.21
CA THR A 612 -15.83 -1.28 -6.10
C THR A 612 -15.50 -0.66 -7.46
N ILE A 613 -15.95 -1.31 -8.52
CA ILE A 613 -15.92 -0.90 -9.92
C ILE A 613 -17.19 -1.45 -10.54
N ALA A 614 -17.88 -0.66 -11.36
CA ALA A 614 -19.16 -1.02 -11.96
C ALA A 614 -19.04 -2.32 -12.79
N GLY A 615 -19.98 -3.23 -12.54
CA GLY A 615 -20.06 -4.52 -13.22
C GLY A 615 -19.11 -5.60 -12.72
N TYR A 616 -18.17 -5.30 -11.81
CA TYR A 616 -17.28 -6.29 -11.23
C TYR A 616 -17.82 -6.87 -9.93
N GLY A 617 -17.87 -8.22 -9.87
CA GLY A 617 -18.28 -8.97 -8.70
C GLY A 617 -17.30 -8.88 -7.54
N ASN A 618 -17.79 -9.08 -6.32
CA ASN A 618 -16.97 -9.16 -5.11
C ASN A 618 -17.41 -10.34 -4.25
N TYR A 619 -16.53 -10.78 -3.35
CA TYR A 619 -16.78 -11.94 -2.50
C TYR A 619 -17.98 -11.71 -1.58
N GLY A 620 -18.95 -12.64 -1.61
CA GLY A 620 -19.99 -12.79 -0.60
C GLY A 620 -19.43 -13.34 0.72
N ARG A 621 -20.29 -13.95 1.54
CA ARG A 621 -19.86 -14.59 2.80
C ARG A 621 -18.88 -15.72 2.54
N ALA A 622 -17.68 -15.61 3.14
CA ALA A 622 -16.60 -16.56 2.94
C ALA A 622 -16.02 -17.01 4.29
N ALA A 623 -15.93 -18.32 4.51
CA ALA A 623 -15.40 -18.90 5.74
C ALA A 623 -14.08 -19.63 5.48
N TYR A 624 -13.13 -19.47 6.41
CA TYR A 624 -11.80 -20.06 6.35
C TYR A 624 -11.39 -20.62 7.70
N GLY A 625 -10.59 -21.67 7.70
CA GLY A 625 -10.02 -22.25 8.91
C GLY A 625 -8.58 -22.71 8.68
N GLY A 626 -7.74 -22.57 9.69
CA GLY A 626 -6.33 -22.86 9.52
C GLY A 626 -5.60 -23.24 10.80
N VAL A 627 -4.35 -23.63 10.61
CA VAL A 627 -3.40 -23.95 11.67
C VAL A 627 -2.15 -23.10 11.50
N ARG A 628 -1.66 -22.61 12.61
CA ARG A 628 -0.42 -21.82 12.70
C ARG A 628 0.59 -22.53 13.59
N LEU A 629 1.81 -22.67 13.09
CA LEU A 629 2.94 -23.25 13.81
C LEU A 629 4.01 -22.19 14.06
N ARG A 630 4.53 -22.14 15.28
CA ARG A 630 5.65 -21.27 15.69
C ARG A 630 6.68 -22.11 16.41
N LEU A 631 7.93 -22.14 15.88
CA LEU A 631 9.09 -22.81 16.48
C LEU A 631 10.13 -21.74 16.84
N LYS A 632 10.58 -21.77 18.07
CA LYS A 632 11.63 -20.88 18.61
C LYS A 632 12.88 -21.67 18.91
#